data_3e0025f7a24d0cd2ce1c3fd5962c1546
#
_entry.id   3e0025f7a24d0cd2ce1c3fd5962c1546
#
_cell.length_a   1.000
_cell.length_b   1.000
_cell.length_c   1.000
_cell.angle_alpha   90.00
_cell.angle_beta   90.00
_cell.angle_gamma   90.00
#
_symmetry.space_group_name_H-M   'P 1'
#
loop_
_entity.id
_entity.type
_entity.pdbx_description
1 polymer ?
#
loop_
_entity_poly.entity_id
_entity_poly.type
_entity_poly.pdbx_seq_one_letter_code
_entity_poly.pdbx_strand_id
1 'polypeptide(L)'
;MRIFSDELVAEAVHVNHVADLSHATIGETLLVAQYLEKKTGIPFIRMDQGSPGLPANHYGIEAEKRALDSGIGSQYPAAAGIAELKEAASRFVKAFIDIDISPRACVPTVGSVAGSFGGFIGCCQRDPMKRKVLFIDPGFPIQKSQLRVLGIEWKEFDIFPYRGQ
;
A
#
# COMPACT_ATOMS: atom_id res chain seq x y z
N MET A 1 6.01 -25.96 -22.27
CA MET A 1 4.66 -26.56 -22.10
C MET A 1 3.82 -25.54 -21.34
N ARG A 2 2.70 -25.08 -21.91
CA ARG A 2 1.77 -24.16 -21.21
C ARG A 2 0.92 -24.99 -20.23
N ILE A 3 0.77 -24.51 -19.01
CA ILE A 3 -0.01 -25.18 -17.95
C ILE A 3 -1.51 -25.03 -18.23
N PHE A 4 -1.92 -23.85 -18.74
CA PHE A 4 -3.30 -23.52 -19.09
C PHE A 4 -3.44 -23.31 -20.60
N SER A 5 -4.61 -23.68 -21.15
CA SER A 5 -4.92 -23.35 -22.55
C SER A 5 -5.20 -21.86 -22.73
N ASP A 6 -4.98 -21.36 -23.95
CA ASP A 6 -5.24 -19.95 -24.25
C ASP A 6 -6.74 -19.61 -24.13
N GLU A 7 -7.62 -20.56 -24.43
CA GLU A 7 -9.07 -20.41 -24.28
C GLU A 7 -9.48 -20.24 -22.81
N LEU A 8 -8.89 -21.05 -21.91
CA LEU A 8 -9.19 -20.95 -20.48
C LEU A 8 -8.67 -19.63 -19.88
N VAL A 9 -7.51 -19.16 -20.33
CA VAL A 9 -6.98 -17.86 -19.92
C VAL A 9 -7.87 -16.74 -20.45
N ALA A 10 -8.30 -16.81 -21.71
CA ALA A 10 -9.23 -15.83 -22.30
C ALA A 10 -10.58 -15.81 -21.57
N GLU A 11 -11.11 -16.98 -21.20
CA GLU A 11 -12.33 -17.09 -20.38
C GLU A 11 -12.13 -16.40 -19.02
N ALA A 12 -11.01 -16.66 -18.34
CA ALA A 12 -10.71 -16.06 -17.04
C ALA A 12 -10.60 -14.52 -17.12
N VAL A 13 -9.96 -14.01 -18.14
CA VAL A 13 -9.84 -12.56 -18.43
C VAL A 13 -11.21 -11.94 -18.69
N HIS A 14 -12.02 -12.58 -19.54
CA HIS A 14 -13.35 -12.08 -19.91
C HIS A 14 -14.31 -12.05 -18.71
N VAL A 15 -14.40 -13.14 -17.95
CA VAL A 15 -15.30 -13.25 -16.80
C VAL A 15 -14.95 -12.25 -15.70
N ASN A 16 -13.68 -11.92 -15.54
CA ASN A 16 -13.23 -10.95 -14.55
C ASN A 16 -13.13 -9.51 -15.10
N HIS A 17 -13.63 -9.26 -16.32
CA HIS A 17 -13.67 -7.94 -16.96
C HIS A 17 -12.29 -7.26 -17.06
N VAL A 18 -11.23 -8.04 -17.21
CA VAL A 18 -9.86 -7.50 -17.38
C VAL A 18 -9.69 -7.08 -18.85
N ALA A 19 -9.40 -5.81 -19.04
CA ALA A 19 -9.29 -5.25 -20.41
C ALA A 19 -8.01 -5.71 -21.12
N ASP A 20 -6.90 -5.75 -20.39
CA ASP A 20 -5.59 -6.16 -20.90
C ASP A 20 -4.76 -6.77 -19.75
N LEU A 21 -4.45 -8.05 -19.87
CA LEU A 21 -3.70 -8.76 -18.83
C LEU A 21 -2.27 -8.24 -18.65
N SER A 22 -1.67 -7.68 -19.71
CA SER A 22 -0.30 -7.12 -19.65
C SER A 22 -0.23 -5.82 -18.86
N HIS A 23 -1.36 -5.15 -18.67
CA HIS A 23 -1.51 -3.91 -17.91
C HIS A 23 -2.44 -4.08 -16.70
N ALA A 24 -2.79 -5.33 -16.36
CA ALA A 24 -3.69 -5.63 -15.27
C ALA A 24 -3.15 -5.15 -13.92
N THR A 25 -4.05 -4.65 -13.11
CA THR A 25 -3.75 -4.33 -11.72
C THR A 25 -3.49 -5.60 -10.89
N ILE A 26 -2.88 -5.45 -9.72
CA ILE A 26 -2.67 -6.57 -8.77
C ILE A 26 -4.01 -7.25 -8.45
N GLY A 27 -5.08 -6.47 -8.27
CA GLY A 27 -6.42 -7.01 -8.00
C GLY A 27 -6.98 -7.83 -9.16
N GLU A 28 -6.87 -7.34 -10.39
CA GLU A 28 -7.31 -8.05 -11.59
C GLU A 28 -6.51 -9.34 -11.81
N THR A 29 -5.19 -9.29 -11.64
CA THR A 29 -4.33 -10.49 -11.71
C THR A 29 -4.74 -11.53 -10.67
N LEU A 30 -5.07 -11.08 -9.44
CA LEU A 30 -5.59 -11.95 -8.39
C LEU A 30 -6.88 -12.67 -8.80
N LEU A 31 -7.83 -11.94 -9.35
CA LEU A 31 -9.11 -12.52 -9.77
C LEU A 31 -8.94 -13.57 -10.88
N VAL A 32 -8.09 -13.28 -11.87
CA VAL A 32 -7.78 -14.23 -12.94
C VAL A 32 -7.11 -15.50 -12.39
N ALA A 33 -6.11 -15.33 -11.50
CA ALA A 33 -5.44 -16.48 -10.88
C ALA A 33 -6.42 -17.34 -10.06
N GLN A 34 -7.27 -16.72 -9.23
CA GLN A 34 -8.28 -17.45 -8.44
C GLN A 34 -9.29 -18.18 -9.33
N TYR A 35 -9.68 -17.60 -10.46
CA TYR A 35 -10.56 -18.25 -11.42
C TYR A 35 -9.91 -19.53 -12.01
N LEU A 36 -8.66 -19.42 -12.44
CA LEU A 36 -7.90 -20.54 -12.98
C LEU A 36 -7.69 -21.64 -11.94
N GLU A 37 -7.32 -21.28 -10.70
CA GLU A 37 -7.19 -22.23 -9.59
C GLU A 37 -8.51 -22.99 -9.35
N LYS A 38 -9.63 -22.27 -9.30
CA LYS A 38 -10.95 -22.87 -9.08
C LYS A 38 -11.37 -23.83 -10.19
N LYS A 39 -11.05 -23.48 -11.44
CA LYS A 39 -11.41 -24.30 -12.62
C LYS A 39 -10.56 -25.54 -12.78
N THR A 40 -9.29 -25.46 -12.43
CA THR A 40 -8.31 -26.53 -12.73
C THR A 40 -7.89 -27.34 -11.51
N GLY A 41 -8.08 -26.81 -10.31
CA GLY A 41 -7.53 -27.37 -9.08
C GLY A 41 -6.01 -27.21 -8.94
N ILE A 42 -5.35 -26.48 -9.85
CA ILE A 42 -3.90 -26.24 -9.83
C ILE A 42 -3.63 -24.96 -9.06
N PRO A 43 -2.96 -25.00 -7.89
CA PRO A 43 -2.66 -23.81 -7.11
C PRO A 43 -1.55 -22.97 -7.75
N PHE A 44 -1.66 -21.64 -7.67
CA PHE A 44 -0.60 -20.72 -8.03
C PHE A 44 0.36 -20.49 -6.87
N ILE A 45 1.65 -20.45 -7.16
CA ILE A 45 2.64 -19.87 -6.26
C ILE A 45 2.52 -18.35 -6.40
N ARG A 46 1.95 -17.69 -5.38
CA ARG A 46 1.63 -16.26 -5.41
C ARG A 46 2.89 -15.42 -5.20
N MET A 47 3.34 -14.75 -6.26
CA MET A 47 4.47 -13.82 -6.25
C MET A 47 4.07 -12.40 -6.72
N ASP A 48 2.79 -12.19 -6.95
CA ASP A 48 2.17 -10.96 -7.43
C ASP A 48 1.85 -9.97 -6.30
N GLN A 49 1.84 -10.44 -5.05
CA GLN A 49 1.54 -9.63 -3.88
C GLN A 49 2.53 -9.91 -2.76
N GLY A 50 3.20 -8.86 -2.29
CA GLY A 50 4.10 -8.94 -1.14
C GLY A 50 3.32 -8.97 0.18
N SER A 51 3.04 -10.17 0.69
CA SER A 51 2.51 -10.34 2.05
C SER A 51 3.66 -10.49 3.03
N PRO A 52 3.59 -9.90 4.25
CA PRO A 52 4.66 -10.01 5.25
C PRO A 52 5.02 -11.46 5.62
N GLY A 53 4.05 -12.38 5.59
CA GLY A 53 4.26 -13.82 5.79
C GLY A 53 4.62 -14.26 7.21
N LEU A 54 5.04 -13.34 8.06
CA LEU A 54 5.32 -13.62 9.47
C LEU A 54 4.10 -13.31 10.34
N PRO A 55 3.86 -14.10 11.39
CA PRO A 55 2.82 -13.77 12.38
C PRO A 55 3.08 -12.41 13.03
N ALA A 56 2.01 -11.68 13.33
CA ALA A 56 2.12 -10.45 14.12
C ALA A 56 2.70 -10.77 15.52
N ASN A 57 3.47 -9.82 16.06
CA ASN A 57 4.06 -9.99 17.39
C ASN A 57 2.97 -10.17 18.44
N HIS A 58 3.09 -11.25 19.24
CA HIS A 58 2.07 -11.60 20.24
C HIS A 58 1.84 -10.51 21.30
N TYR A 59 2.87 -9.75 21.68
CA TYR A 59 2.71 -8.61 22.60
C TYR A 59 1.78 -7.54 22.03
N GLY A 60 1.89 -7.29 20.72
CA GLY A 60 0.98 -6.36 20.02
C GLY A 60 -0.45 -6.89 20.01
N ILE A 61 -0.64 -8.17 19.67
CA ILE A 61 -1.95 -8.81 19.66
C ILE A 61 -2.61 -8.76 21.05
N GLU A 62 -1.90 -9.10 22.08
CA GLU A 62 -2.42 -9.07 23.46
C GLU A 62 -2.72 -7.64 23.95
N ALA A 63 -1.93 -6.65 23.51
CA ALA A 63 -2.20 -5.25 23.83
C ALA A 63 -3.48 -4.76 23.13
N GLU A 64 -3.69 -5.14 21.88
CA GLU A 64 -4.89 -4.81 21.12
C GLU A 64 -6.14 -5.43 21.74
N LYS A 65 -6.09 -6.72 22.10
CA LYS A 65 -7.18 -7.39 22.83
C LYS A 65 -7.56 -6.65 24.10
N ARG A 66 -6.58 -6.31 24.95
CA ARG A 66 -6.82 -5.55 26.20
C ARG A 66 -7.43 -4.18 25.92
N ALA A 67 -6.99 -3.50 24.86
CA ALA A 67 -7.55 -2.21 24.48
C ALA A 67 -9.03 -2.33 24.06
N LEU A 68 -9.37 -3.34 23.28
CA LEU A 68 -10.77 -3.63 22.89
C LEU A 68 -11.63 -3.98 24.10
N ASP A 69 -11.15 -4.83 25.01
CA ASP A 69 -11.85 -5.21 26.23
C ASP A 69 -12.10 -4.01 27.15
N SER A 70 -11.23 -2.99 27.10
CA SER A 70 -11.43 -1.74 27.86
C SER A 70 -12.50 -0.81 27.26
N GLY A 71 -13.09 -1.17 26.12
CA GLY A 71 -14.13 -0.38 25.47
C GLY A 71 -13.63 0.82 24.67
N ILE A 72 -12.32 0.91 24.40
CA ILE A 72 -11.74 2.05 23.63
C ILE A 72 -12.36 2.21 22.23
N GLY A 73 -12.84 1.11 21.64
CA GLY A 73 -13.50 1.12 20.32
C GLY A 73 -14.83 1.85 20.28
N SER A 74 -15.42 2.21 21.44
CA SER A 74 -16.67 2.97 21.54
C SER A 74 -16.46 4.49 21.54
N GLN A 75 -15.22 4.97 21.47
CA GLN A 75 -14.89 6.39 21.57
C GLN A 75 -14.24 6.90 20.28
N TYR A 76 -14.55 8.15 19.92
CA TYR A 76 -13.82 8.82 18.84
C TYR A 76 -12.45 9.29 19.33
N PRO A 77 -11.37 8.95 18.62
CA PRO A 77 -10.06 9.50 18.93
C PRO A 77 -9.99 10.98 18.52
N ALA A 78 -9.00 11.70 19.05
CA ALA A 78 -8.67 13.02 18.52
C ALA A 78 -8.32 12.94 17.03
N ALA A 79 -8.74 13.91 16.22
CA ALA A 79 -8.56 13.92 14.77
C ALA A 79 -7.09 13.78 14.33
N ALA A 80 -6.15 14.28 15.13
CA ALA A 80 -4.71 14.16 14.88
C ALA A 80 -4.07 12.90 15.48
N GLY A 81 -4.87 11.98 16.01
CA GLY A 81 -4.42 10.80 16.74
C GLY A 81 -4.24 11.02 18.24
N ILE A 82 -4.22 9.93 19.01
CA ILE A 82 -4.02 9.96 20.46
C ILE A 82 -2.56 10.24 20.80
N ALA A 83 -2.31 10.92 21.91
CA ALA A 83 -0.97 11.35 22.31
C ALA A 83 -0.01 10.16 22.47
N GLU A 84 -0.46 9.11 23.13
CA GLU A 84 0.32 7.91 23.41
C GLU A 84 0.83 7.22 22.14
N LEU A 85 0.01 7.14 21.08
CA LEU A 85 0.41 6.57 19.79
C LEU A 85 1.45 7.47 19.12
N LYS A 86 1.27 8.79 19.16
CA LYS A 86 2.20 9.76 18.54
C LYS A 86 3.56 9.76 19.23
N GLU A 87 3.57 9.66 20.55
CA GLU A 87 4.79 9.50 21.34
C GLU A 87 5.49 8.17 21.05
N ALA A 88 4.73 7.08 20.97
CA ALA A 88 5.27 5.77 20.60
C ALA A 88 5.85 5.78 19.17
N ALA A 89 5.18 6.42 18.20
CA ALA A 89 5.68 6.59 16.84
C ALA A 89 6.99 7.39 16.81
N SER A 90 7.09 8.49 17.56
CA SER A 90 8.32 9.29 17.70
C SER A 90 9.47 8.46 18.24
N ARG A 91 9.24 7.70 19.33
CA ARG A 91 10.25 6.80 19.92
C ARG A 91 10.67 5.69 18.95
N PHE A 92 9.70 5.11 18.23
CA PHE A 92 9.99 4.07 17.25
C PHE A 92 10.86 4.59 16.10
N VAL A 93 10.53 5.75 15.54
CA VAL A 93 11.32 6.37 14.45
C VAL A 93 12.74 6.66 14.92
N LYS A 94 12.91 7.19 16.16
CA LYS A 94 14.23 7.40 16.74
C LYS A 94 15.01 6.09 16.90
N ALA A 95 14.37 5.05 17.44
CA ALA A 95 15.04 3.78 17.71
C ALA A 95 15.38 2.99 16.42
N PHE A 96 14.53 3.08 15.38
CA PHE A 96 14.64 2.26 14.17
C PHE A 96 15.49 2.90 13.08
N ILE A 97 15.40 4.22 12.87
CA ILE A 97 16.08 4.93 11.79
C ILE A 97 16.90 6.14 12.29
N ASP A 98 17.02 6.32 13.60
CA ASP A 98 17.80 7.38 14.27
C ASP A 98 17.40 8.82 13.86
N ILE A 99 16.11 9.04 13.59
CA ILE A 99 15.59 10.36 13.27
C ILE A 99 14.80 10.91 14.44
N ASP A 100 15.13 12.13 14.90
CA ASP A 100 14.39 12.85 15.91
C ASP A 100 13.22 13.60 15.31
N ILE A 101 12.00 13.15 15.63
CA ILE A 101 10.76 13.83 15.24
C ILE A 101 9.91 14.15 16.47
N SER A 102 9.27 15.32 16.45
CA SER A 102 8.31 15.66 17.49
C SER A 102 7.08 14.77 17.40
N PRO A 103 6.52 14.27 18.54
CA PRO A 103 5.22 13.60 18.54
C PRO A 103 4.12 14.40 17.83
N ARG A 104 4.17 15.74 17.87
CA ARG A 104 3.22 16.62 17.15
C ARG A 104 3.28 16.46 15.64
N ALA A 105 4.43 16.10 15.10
CA ALA A 105 4.61 15.85 13.66
C ALA A 105 4.16 14.45 13.22
N CYS A 106 3.88 13.55 14.16
CA CYS A 106 3.35 12.22 13.86
C CYS A 106 1.83 12.31 13.65
N VAL A 107 1.37 11.85 12.49
CA VAL A 107 -0.06 11.80 12.15
C VAL A 107 -0.41 10.35 11.81
N PRO A 108 -1.13 9.65 12.69
CA PRO A 108 -1.62 8.31 12.39
C PRO A 108 -2.58 8.30 11.22
N THR A 109 -2.43 7.34 10.33
CA THR A 109 -3.29 7.16 9.15
C THR A 109 -3.74 5.71 9.02
N VAL A 110 -4.83 5.46 8.28
CA VAL A 110 -5.29 4.11 7.98
C VAL A 110 -4.39 3.52 6.89
N GLY A 111 -3.23 3.03 7.31
CA GLY A 111 -2.20 2.49 6.43
C GLY A 111 -1.42 3.57 5.67
N SER A 112 -0.29 3.16 5.07
CA SER A 112 0.62 4.04 4.32
C SER A 112 -0.02 4.63 3.04
N VAL A 113 -1.00 3.93 2.47
CA VAL A 113 -1.72 4.40 1.27
C VAL A 113 -2.55 5.65 1.59
N ALA A 114 -3.26 5.66 2.72
CA ALA A 114 -3.98 6.86 3.17
C ALA A 114 -3.00 7.99 3.56
N GLY A 115 -1.87 7.64 4.17
CA GLY A 115 -0.81 8.58 4.50
C GLY A 115 -0.22 9.27 3.28
N SER A 116 0.12 8.52 2.23
CA SER A 116 0.63 9.08 0.97
C SER A 116 -0.39 9.96 0.26
N PHE A 117 -1.67 9.55 0.25
CA PHE A 117 -2.75 10.34 -0.33
C PHE A 117 -2.89 11.72 0.35
N GLY A 118 -2.97 11.73 1.69
CA GLY A 118 -3.00 12.96 2.46
C GLY A 118 -1.73 13.81 2.29
N GLY A 119 -0.57 13.16 2.20
CA GLY A 119 0.72 13.81 1.95
C GLY A 119 0.75 14.54 0.60
N PHE A 120 0.28 13.90 -0.47
CA PHE A 120 0.20 14.54 -1.80
C PHE A 120 -0.71 15.76 -1.79
N ILE A 121 -1.90 15.66 -1.16
CA ILE A 121 -2.80 16.80 -1.03
C ILE A 121 -2.10 17.93 -0.28
N GLY A 122 -1.55 17.66 0.90
CA GLY A 122 -0.92 18.69 1.73
C GLY A 122 0.29 19.33 1.07
N CYS A 123 1.20 18.54 0.48
CA CYS A 123 2.41 19.07 -0.15
C CYS A 123 2.12 19.85 -1.44
N CYS A 124 1.25 19.30 -2.32
CA CYS A 124 0.98 19.93 -3.62
C CYS A 124 0.03 21.13 -3.53
N GLN A 125 -0.73 21.27 -2.45
CA GLN A 125 -1.61 22.44 -2.25
C GLN A 125 -0.91 23.59 -1.50
N ARG A 126 0.18 23.30 -0.80
CA ARG A 126 0.89 24.30 0.01
C ARG A 126 1.54 25.40 -0.84
N ASP A 127 2.11 25.04 -1.98
CA ASP A 127 2.82 25.96 -2.87
C ASP A 127 2.35 25.72 -4.30
N PRO A 128 1.63 26.70 -4.90
CA PRO A 128 1.14 26.59 -6.28
C PRO A 128 2.23 26.37 -7.33
N MET A 129 3.47 26.73 -7.03
CA MET A 129 4.61 26.55 -7.95
C MET A 129 5.24 25.16 -7.83
N LYS A 130 4.94 24.40 -6.79
CA LYS A 130 5.53 23.08 -6.49
C LYS A 130 4.45 21.99 -6.47
N ARG A 131 3.71 21.88 -7.56
CA ARG A 131 2.59 20.93 -7.69
C ARG A 131 2.94 19.63 -8.39
N LYS A 132 4.20 19.40 -8.74
CA LYS A 132 4.62 18.18 -9.43
C LYS A 132 5.32 17.25 -8.45
N VAL A 133 5.09 15.95 -8.62
CA VAL A 133 5.71 14.90 -7.84
C VAL A 133 6.75 14.19 -8.71
N LEU A 134 7.93 13.92 -8.15
CA LEU A 134 8.94 13.09 -8.77
C LEU A 134 8.93 11.72 -8.10
N PHE A 135 8.76 10.66 -8.90
CA PHE A 135 8.89 9.29 -8.45
C PHE A 135 10.24 8.70 -8.81
N ILE A 136 10.78 7.91 -7.89
CA ILE A 136 11.84 6.95 -8.19
C ILE A 136 11.15 5.70 -8.75
N ASP A 137 11.52 5.31 -9.97
CA ASP A 137 10.93 4.19 -10.69
C ASP A 137 12.02 3.14 -11.00
N PRO A 138 11.76 1.84 -10.90
CA PRO A 138 10.50 1.20 -10.52
C PRO A 138 10.11 1.40 -9.05
N GLY A 139 8.83 1.62 -8.80
CA GLY A 139 8.27 1.87 -7.47
C GLY A 139 6.84 1.38 -7.33
N PHE A 140 6.24 1.64 -6.18
CA PHE A 140 4.89 1.18 -5.88
C PHE A 140 3.83 1.94 -6.70
N PRO A 141 3.01 1.26 -7.53
CA PRO A 141 2.20 1.93 -8.56
C PRO A 141 0.97 2.66 -8.00
N ILE A 142 0.49 2.33 -6.80
CA ILE A 142 -0.75 2.90 -6.23
C ILE A 142 -0.64 4.42 -6.07
N GLN A 143 0.54 4.92 -5.73
CA GLN A 143 0.76 6.37 -5.56
C GLN A 143 0.55 7.14 -6.86
N LYS A 144 0.97 6.60 -8.01
CA LYS A 144 0.70 7.20 -9.33
C LYS A 144 -0.81 7.25 -9.63
N SER A 145 -1.55 6.21 -9.22
CA SER A 145 -3.01 6.21 -9.33
C SER A 145 -3.67 7.26 -8.44
N GLN A 146 -3.16 7.47 -7.22
CA GLN A 146 -3.61 8.55 -6.34
C GLN A 146 -3.43 9.92 -6.97
N LEU A 147 -2.26 10.18 -7.57
CA LEU A 147 -1.98 11.47 -8.24
C LEU A 147 -2.90 11.68 -9.44
N ARG A 148 -3.19 10.61 -10.20
CA ARG A 148 -4.15 10.68 -11.32
C ARG A 148 -5.54 11.12 -10.85
N VAL A 149 -6.04 10.53 -9.75
CA VAL A 149 -7.32 10.93 -9.14
C VAL A 149 -7.30 12.36 -8.66
N LEU A 150 -6.18 12.83 -8.11
CA LEU A 150 -6.01 14.19 -7.61
C LEU A 150 -5.74 15.24 -8.73
N GLY A 151 -5.55 14.82 -9.97
CA GLY A 151 -5.17 15.71 -11.07
C GLY A 151 -3.77 16.32 -10.90
N ILE A 152 -2.88 15.64 -10.17
CA ILE A 152 -1.52 16.11 -9.91
C ILE A 152 -0.56 15.49 -10.94
N GLU A 153 0.22 16.33 -11.62
CA GLU A 153 1.25 15.89 -12.54
C GLU A 153 2.44 15.23 -11.81
N TRP A 154 3.02 14.22 -12.44
CA TRP A 154 4.25 13.61 -11.93
C TRP A 154 5.27 13.36 -13.04
N LYS A 155 6.51 13.17 -12.63
CA LYS A 155 7.60 12.67 -13.46
C LYS A 155 8.20 11.44 -12.80
N GLU A 156 8.86 10.63 -13.60
CA GLU A 156 9.56 9.42 -13.17
C GLU A 156 11.05 9.61 -13.38
N PHE A 157 11.80 9.15 -12.40
CA PHE A 157 13.24 9.00 -12.46
C PHE A 157 13.57 7.51 -12.45
N ASP A 158 13.86 6.95 -13.61
CA ASP A 158 14.23 5.55 -13.76
C ASP A 158 15.63 5.33 -13.18
N ILE A 159 15.70 4.53 -12.09
CA ILE A 159 16.97 4.17 -11.45
C ILE A 159 17.59 2.89 -12.02
N PHE A 160 16.87 2.17 -12.88
CA PHE A 160 17.35 0.92 -13.45
C PHE A 160 18.67 1.02 -14.22
N PRO A 161 18.93 2.10 -15.00
CA PRO A 161 20.21 2.30 -15.66
C PRO A 161 21.40 2.49 -14.69
N TYR A 162 21.14 2.87 -13.44
CA TYR A 162 22.16 3.17 -12.42
C TYR A 162 22.41 2.01 -11.45
N ARG A 163 21.75 0.88 -11.63
CA ARG A 163 21.95 -0.30 -10.77
C ARG A 163 23.41 -0.78 -10.86
N GLY A 164 24.01 -1.06 -9.71
CA GLY A 164 25.38 -1.55 -9.60
C GLY A 164 26.47 -0.47 -9.67
N GLN A 165 26.08 0.79 -9.56
CA GLN A 165 27.01 1.91 -9.38
C GLN A 165 27.18 2.25 -7.91
#